data_9910cdf47aa1b29976ea33a02259700f
#
_entry.id   9910cdf47aa1b29976ea33a02259700f
#
_cell.length_a   1.000
_cell.length_b   1.000
_cell.length_c   1.000
_cell.angle_alpha   90.00
_cell.angle_beta   90.00
_cell.angle_gamma   90.00
#
_symmetry.space_group_name_H-M   'P 1'
#
loop_
_entity.id
_entity.type
_entity.pdbx_description
1 polymer ?
#
loop_
_entity_poly.entity_id
_entity_poly.type
_entity_poly.pdbx_seq_one_letter_code
_entity_poly.pdbx_strand_id
1 'polypeptide(L)'
;MGIFDRFRTAQQKAPEMVEGYQSFSTPFLNIGAGNLSLPYVNGRHQTSGWIPFGDSNLFPSVLNQLVYSSPLHGSIVDYKTNAVVGGGIELKTTTTTPQELLELYTFEKKSKLKKTVRITTEQLIVHNRVYFKLYFDEKMKLTRMENQSPDKVRRGRNPNDYFLCDDWASRIDVMSIKRYHPTCTDRCQLFVYEVECLGQEWYPLPKYTSCLNFAYLSGELSYFAKSNIQNSVFPSFAMMFPKRPQSEEEKNVLRNTIDKMKGAANSGKAVAFFANSQDQLPKIESIPTNQNDKMFQEASGLNTEQICFAHTIDPILMGVRTTGSLGSGSDIKQAYVIFEKNVVMPLREQVVDIFNDILRIAKINADFTINNFQIINETIVEIEGDASKTSDALNSLSPLVATKVLEQMTPNEVRALASLPPIQGGDITQAQAAAAQNQTPQA
;
A
#
# COMPACT_ATOMS: atom_id res chain seq x y z
N MET A 1 28.49 54.06 0.44
CA MET A 1 29.21 52.77 0.32
C MET A 1 28.72 51.89 1.46
N GLY A 2 27.81 51.03 1.16
CA GLY A 2 26.98 50.29 2.12
C GLY A 2 27.61 48.97 2.55
N ILE A 3 27.25 48.60 3.77
CA ILE A 3 27.70 47.40 4.48
C ILE A 3 27.47 46.08 3.67
N PHE A 4 26.71 46.11 2.59
CA PHE A 4 26.40 44.94 1.74
C PHE A 4 27.50 44.60 0.72
N ASP A 5 28.51 45.44 0.50
CA ASP A 5 29.59 45.14 -0.46
C ASP A 5 30.71 44.26 0.12
N ARG A 6 30.71 44.01 1.45
CA ARG A 6 31.72 43.15 2.09
C ARG A 6 31.43 41.66 2.06
N PHE A 7 30.24 41.27 1.64
CA PHE A 7 29.85 39.83 1.54
C PHE A 7 30.01 39.23 0.13
N ARG A 8 30.50 40.01 -0.83
CA ARG A 8 30.63 39.57 -2.22
C ARG A 8 31.99 38.99 -2.63
N THR A 9 32.95 38.89 -1.72
CA THR A 9 34.32 38.43 -2.03
C THR A 9 34.83 37.28 -1.18
N ALA A 10 33.96 36.36 -0.80
CA ALA A 10 34.38 35.05 -0.31
C ALA A 10 33.62 33.99 -1.07
N GLN A 11 33.79 33.92 -2.38
CA GLN A 11 33.60 32.64 -3.08
C GLN A 11 34.71 31.71 -2.58
N GLN A 12 34.46 30.98 -1.50
CA GLN A 12 35.22 29.78 -1.19
C GLN A 12 35.09 28.89 -2.44
N LYS A 13 36.22 28.67 -3.14
CA LYS A 13 36.33 27.58 -4.11
C LYS A 13 35.77 26.33 -3.46
N ALA A 14 34.69 25.82 -4.03
CA ALA A 14 34.19 24.50 -3.67
C ALA A 14 35.38 23.54 -3.76
N PRO A 15 35.55 22.62 -2.78
CA PRO A 15 36.61 21.62 -2.87
C PRO A 15 36.46 20.91 -4.21
N GLU A 16 37.53 20.78 -4.99
CA GLU A 16 37.57 19.95 -6.20
C GLU A 16 37.07 18.60 -5.82
N MET A 17 35.86 18.27 -6.26
CA MET A 17 35.33 16.93 -6.15
C MET A 17 36.25 16.02 -6.96
N VAL A 18 36.84 15.04 -6.28
CA VAL A 18 37.61 13.97 -6.91
C VAL A 18 36.69 13.32 -7.95
N GLU A 19 37.02 13.48 -9.23
CA GLU A 19 36.37 12.75 -10.32
C GLU A 19 36.48 11.25 -10.04
N GLY A 20 35.38 10.62 -9.74
CA GLY A 20 35.31 9.20 -9.42
C GLY A 20 33.98 8.75 -8.84
N TYR A 21 33.10 9.68 -8.45
CA TYR A 21 31.70 9.33 -8.19
C TYR A 21 30.94 9.39 -9.49
N GLN A 22 30.84 8.25 -10.18
CA GLN A 22 29.72 8.03 -11.05
C GLN A 22 28.48 8.10 -10.15
N SER A 23 27.76 9.20 -10.22
CA SER A 23 26.38 9.25 -9.76
C SER A 23 25.68 8.16 -10.56
N PHE A 24 25.44 7.01 -9.94
CA PHE A 24 24.43 6.08 -10.44
C PHE A 24 23.14 6.87 -10.40
N SER A 25 22.79 7.47 -11.52
CA SER A 25 21.43 7.91 -11.74
C SER A 25 20.60 6.63 -11.67
N THR A 26 20.01 6.40 -10.49
CA THR A 26 18.94 5.42 -10.39
C THR A 26 17.92 5.79 -11.46
N PRO A 27 17.33 4.83 -12.18
CA PRO A 27 16.25 5.10 -13.11
C PRO A 27 14.97 5.58 -12.40
N PHE A 28 15.07 5.90 -11.10
CA PHE A 28 14.03 6.56 -10.35
C PHE A 28 13.96 8.00 -10.86
N LEU A 29 12.76 8.38 -11.30
CA LEU A 29 12.43 9.75 -11.63
C LEU A 29 13.14 10.65 -10.62
N ASN A 30 13.97 11.54 -11.13
CA ASN A 30 14.60 12.58 -10.32
C ASN A 30 13.47 13.55 -9.93
N ILE A 31 12.66 13.13 -8.98
CA ILE A 31 11.74 14.01 -8.27
C ILE A 31 12.71 14.87 -7.48
N GLY A 32 13.08 16.02 -8.05
CA GLY A 32 14.07 16.91 -7.47
C GLY A 32 13.83 16.99 -5.97
N ALA A 33 14.88 17.11 -5.18
CA ALA A 33 14.94 17.02 -3.71
C ALA A 33 13.95 17.96 -2.97
N GLY A 34 12.73 18.07 -3.46
CA GLY A 34 11.61 18.80 -2.91
C GLY A 34 10.56 17.81 -2.42
N ASN A 35 9.94 18.10 -1.30
CA ASN A 35 8.73 17.45 -0.82
C ASN A 35 7.81 17.15 -2.00
N LEU A 36 7.25 15.93 -2.06
CA LEU A 36 6.13 15.62 -2.93
C LEU A 36 4.98 16.56 -2.53
N SER A 37 5.02 17.78 -3.05
CA SER A 37 3.95 18.73 -2.85
C SER A 37 2.71 18.22 -3.57
N LEU A 38 1.56 18.48 -2.99
CA LEU A 38 0.28 18.21 -3.64
C LEU A 38 0.30 18.87 -5.03
N PRO A 39 -0.07 18.14 -6.09
CA PRO A 39 -0.03 18.70 -7.43
C PRO A 39 -1.03 19.84 -7.53
N TYR A 40 -0.53 21.05 -7.66
CA TYR A 40 -1.36 22.19 -7.97
C TYR A 40 -1.71 22.14 -9.47
N VAL A 41 -3.00 22.08 -9.76
CA VAL A 41 -3.50 22.04 -11.14
C VAL A 41 -4.06 23.41 -11.51
N ASN A 42 -3.32 24.15 -12.31
CA ASN A 42 -3.80 25.43 -12.82
C ASN A 42 -4.44 25.27 -14.20
N GLY A 43 -5.78 25.17 -14.23
CA GLY A 43 -6.53 25.05 -15.47
C GLY A 43 -6.57 26.32 -16.36
N ARG A 44 -6.10 27.48 -15.85
CA ARG A 44 -6.33 28.78 -16.52
C ARG A 44 -5.26 29.20 -17.56
N HIS A 45 -4.04 28.69 -17.47
CA HIS A 45 -2.89 29.24 -18.23
C HIS A 45 -2.25 28.31 -19.25
N GLN A 46 -3.00 27.35 -19.83
CA GLN A 46 -2.39 26.41 -20.76
C GLN A 46 -2.90 26.57 -22.19
N THR A 47 -1.95 26.63 -23.11
CA THR A 47 -2.20 26.62 -24.58
C THR A 47 -2.50 25.22 -25.09
N SER A 48 -2.13 24.16 -24.34
CA SER A 48 -2.49 22.76 -24.66
C SER A 48 -3.98 22.51 -24.45
N GLY A 49 -4.58 21.66 -25.27
CA GLY A 49 -5.99 21.28 -25.14
C GLY A 49 -6.34 20.53 -23.85
N TRP A 50 -5.35 19.92 -23.20
CA TRP A 50 -5.49 19.16 -21.96
C TRP A 50 -4.98 19.94 -20.74
N ILE A 51 -5.43 19.50 -19.58
CA ILE A 51 -5.00 20.01 -18.27
C ILE A 51 -3.92 19.06 -17.72
N PRO A 52 -2.70 19.54 -17.42
CA PRO A 52 -1.64 18.70 -16.88
C PRO A 52 -1.95 18.33 -15.42
N PHE A 53 -1.47 17.16 -15.01
CA PHE A 53 -1.60 16.70 -13.64
C PHE A 53 -0.24 16.76 -12.92
N GLY A 54 -0.09 17.77 -12.08
CA GLY A 54 1.18 18.15 -11.45
C GLY A 54 2.09 18.98 -12.38
N ASP A 55 3.15 19.53 -11.84
CA ASP A 55 4.04 20.45 -12.55
C ASP A 55 4.69 19.84 -13.79
N SER A 56 5.14 18.59 -13.69
CA SER A 56 5.73 17.83 -14.80
C SER A 56 4.72 17.08 -15.66
N ASN A 57 3.43 17.13 -15.33
CA ASN A 57 2.37 16.29 -15.92
C ASN A 57 2.58 14.78 -15.71
N LEU A 58 3.42 14.36 -14.77
CA LEU A 58 3.78 12.96 -14.53
C LEU A 58 3.31 12.44 -13.16
N PHE A 59 2.56 13.23 -12.40
CA PHE A 59 2.12 12.83 -11.07
C PHE A 59 1.45 11.43 -11.02
N PRO A 60 0.55 11.04 -11.95
CA PRO A 60 -0.01 9.70 -11.93
C PRO A 60 1.02 8.58 -12.17
N SER A 61 2.03 8.84 -13.01
CA SER A 61 3.12 7.88 -13.23
C SER A 61 3.98 7.70 -11.98
N VAL A 62 4.17 8.79 -11.20
CA VAL A 62 4.83 8.73 -9.89
C VAL A 62 4.05 7.86 -8.91
N LEU A 63 2.71 7.98 -8.87
CA LEU A 63 1.88 7.11 -8.03
C LEU A 63 2.06 5.62 -8.38
N ASN A 64 2.07 5.28 -9.66
CA ASN A 64 2.36 3.90 -10.10
C ASN A 64 3.74 3.43 -9.65
N GLN A 65 4.75 4.29 -9.78
CA GLN A 65 6.12 3.96 -9.38
C GLN A 65 6.23 3.72 -7.87
N LEU A 66 5.54 4.50 -7.05
CA LEU A 66 5.55 4.34 -5.59
C LEU A 66 4.99 2.97 -5.15
N VAL A 67 3.99 2.42 -5.85
CA VAL A 67 3.48 1.07 -5.57
C VAL A 67 4.58 0.02 -5.69
N TYR A 68 5.50 0.16 -6.65
CA TYR A 68 6.58 -0.80 -6.87
C TYR A 68 7.84 -0.50 -6.08
N SER A 69 8.07 0.74 -5.68
CA SER A 69 9.28 1.15 -4.96
C SER A 69 9.16 1.06 -3.43
N SER A 70 7.94 1.20 -2.89
CA SER A 70 7.68 1.12 -1.47
C SER A 70 7.09 -0.26 -1.10
N PRO A 71 7.85 -1.14 -0.42
CA PRO A 71 7.39 -2.49 -0.11
C PRO A 71 6.07 -2.53 0.66
N LEU A 72 5.94 -1.69 1.69
CA LEU A 72 4.73 -1.65 2.51
C LEU A 72 3.54 -1.08 1.75
N HIS A 73 3.74 0.05 1.04
CA HIS A 73 2.66 0.68 0.26
C HIS A 73 2.13 -0.28 -0.82
N GLY A 74 3.02 -0.92 -1.58
CA GLY A 74 2.64 -1.91 -2.59
C GLY A 74 1.90 -3.11 -1.99
N SER A 75 2.40 -3.65 -0.87
CA SER A 75 1.74 -4.76 -0.17
C SER A 75 0.35 -4.39 0.33
N ILE A 76 0.13 -3.16 0.81
CA ILE A 76 -1.19 -2.68 1.24
C ILE A 76 -2.14 -2.55 0.03
N VAL A 77 -1.67 -2.05 -1.11
CA VAL A 77 -2.47 -1.97 -2.34
C VAL A 77 -2.91 -3.37 -2.77
N ASP A 78 -2.00 -4.34 -2.80
CA ASP A 78 -2.31 -5.74 -3.11
C ASP A 78 -3.27 -6.35 -2.09
N TYR A 79 -3.06 -6.12 -0.80
CA TYR A 79 -3.92 -6.64 0.26
C TYR A 79 -5.36 -6.10 0.14
N LYS A 80 -5.52 -4.80 -0.08
CA LYS A 80 -6.84 -4.18 -0.32
C LYS A 80 -7.50 -4.75 -1.57
N THR A 81 -6.76 -4.88 -2.67
CA THR A 81 -7.26 -5.45 -3.91
C THR A 81 -7.75 -6.88 -3.69
N ASN A 82 -6.96 -7.71 -3.02
CA ASN A 82 -7.33 -9.10 -2.70
C ASN A 82 -8.55 -9.17 -1.79
N ALA A 83 -8.67 -8.31 -0.79
CA ALA A 83 -9.82 -8.25 0.11
C ALA A 83 -11.10 -7.84 -0.61
N VAL A 84 -11.01 -6.92 -1.58
CA VAL A 84 -12.18 -6.47 -2.37
C VAL A 84 -12.66 -7.56 -3.33
N VAL A 85 -11.73 -8.21 -4.08
CA VAL A 85 -12.07 -9.08 -5.22
C VAL A 85 -11.99 -10.58 -4.85
N GLY A 86 -11.42 -10.92 -3.71
CA GLY A 86 -11.04 -12.29 -3.33
C GLY A 86 -12.21 -13.29 -3.24
N GLY A 87 -13.41 -12.81 -2.95
CA GLY A 87 -14.62 -13.64 -2.94
C GLY A 87 -15.12 -14.09 -4.32
N GLY A 88 -14.49 -13.56 -5.38
CA GLY A 88 -14.91 -13.83 -6.76
C GLY A 88 -16.07 -12.93 -7.20
N ILE A 89 -16.25 -12.87 -8.52
CA ILE A 89 -17.29 -12.06 -9.17
C ILE A 89 -18.44 -12.95 -9.62
N GLU A 90 -19.64 -12.42 -9.58
CA GLU A 90 -20.86 -13.09 -10.04
C GLU A 90 -21.67 -12.13 -10.90
N LEU A 91 -22.24 -12.66 -12.00
CA LEU A 91 -23.20 -11.95 -12.83
C LEU A 91 -24.57 -12.61 -12.63
N LYS A 92 -25.44 -11.95 -11.87
CA LYS A 92 -26.80 -12.40 -11.62
C LYS A 92 -27.70 -11.90 -12.72
N THR A 93 -28.35 -12.82 -13.43
CA THR A 93 -29.33 -12.48 -14.46
C THR A 93 -30.63 -13.20 -14.21
N THR A 94 -31.74 -12.51 -14.41
CA THR A 94 -33.09 -13.08 -14.41
C THR A 94 -33.51 -13.55 -15.80
N THR A 95 -32.67 -13.29 -16.79
CA THR A 95 -32.93 -13.63 -18.19
C THR A 95 -32.78 -15.14 -18.44
N THR A 96 -33.77 -15.70 -19.08
CA THR A 96 -33.77 -17.10 -19.53
C THR A 96 -33.61 -17.24 -21.04
N THR A 97 -33.61 -16.13 -21.79
CA THR A 97 -33.55 -16.13 -23.25
C THR A 97 -32.13 -16.55 -23.70
N PRO A 98 -31.96 -17.59 -24.51
CA PRO A 98 -30.66 -18.09 -24.94
C PRO A 98 -29.79 -17.01 -25.63
N GLN A 99 -30.43 -16.09 -26.36
CA GLN A 99 -29.73 -15.01 -27.06
C GLN A 99 -29.09 -14.01 -26.09
N GLU A 100 -29.81 -13.58 -25.05
CA GLU A 100 -29.30 -12.64 -24.06
C GLU A 100 -28.21 -13.27 -23.18
N LEU A 101 -28.35 -14.57 -22.86
CA LEU A 101 -27.30 -15.32 -22.18
C LEU A 101 -26.01 -15.40 -23.02
N LEU A 102 -26.15 -15.60 -24.34
CA LEU A 102 -25.00 -15.60 -25.26
C LEU A 102 -24.34 -14.22 -25.34
N GLU A 103 -25.13 -13.15 -25.34
CA GLU A 103 -24.62 -11.78 -25.32
C GLU A 103 -23.84 -11.50 -24.02
N LEU A 104 -24.38 -11.86 -22.89
CA LEU A 104 -23.73 -11.73 -21.58
C LEU A 104 -22.40 -12.49 -21.54
N TYR A 105 -22.40 -13.76 -21.95
CA TYR A 105 -21.20 -14.59 -22.00
C TYR A 105 -20.15 -14.01 -22.97
N THR A 106 -20.60 -13.51 -24.13
CA THR A 106 -19.72 -12.92 -25.11
C THR A 106 -19.09 -11.64 -24.58
N PHE A 107 -19.87 -10.81 -23.90
CA PHE A 107 -19.38 -9.59 -23.24
C PHE A 107 -18.37 -9.92 -22.14
N GLU A 108 -18.67 -10.84 -21.25
CA GLU A 108 -17.76 -11.28 -20.18
C GLU A 108 -16.42 -11.74 -20.76
N LYS A 109 -16.46 -12.59 -21.79
CA LYS A 109 -15.27 -13.15 -22.44
C LYS A 109 -14.43 -12.09 -23.17
N LYS A 110 -15.07 -11.23 -23.96
CA LYS A 110 -14.39 -10.15 -24.71
C LYS A 110 -13.78 -9.11 -23.77
N SER A 111 -14.46 -8.80 -22.69
CA SER A 111 -14.03 -7.81 -21.69
C SER A 111 -13.02 -8.39 -20.70
N LYS A 112 -12.76 -9.69 -20.71
CA LYS A 112 -11.88 -10.39 -19.73
C LYS A 112 -12.22 -9.98 -18.29
N LEU A 113 -13.51 -10.05 -17.95
CA LEU A 113 -14.11 -9.37 -16.81
C LEU A 113 -13.35 -9.58 -15.50
N LYS A 114 -12.98 -10.82 -15.15
CA LYS A 114 -12.22 -11.13 -13.91
C LYS A 114 -10.91 -10.33 -13.80
N LYS A 115 -10.14 -10.30 -14.89
CA LYS A 115 -8.87 -9.55 -14.93
C LYS A 115 -9.12 -8.05 -14.86
N THR A 116 -10.14 -7.58 -15.56
CA THR A 116 -10.50 -6.16 -15.63
C THR A 116 -10.96 -5.64 -14.28
N VAL A 117 -11.77 -6.41 -13.53
CA VAL A 117 -12.21 -6.04 -12.17
C VAL A 117 -11.03 -5.86 -11.22
N ARG A 118 -10.04 -6.76 -11.24
CA ARG A 118 -8.85 -6.65 -10.41
C ARG A 118 -8.06 -5.37 -10.71
N ILE A 119 -7.76 -5.13 -11.98
CA ILE A 119 -7.02 -3.92 -12.42
C ILE A 119 -7.82 -2.64 -12.07
N THR A 120 -9.14 -2.67 -12.24
CA THR A 120 -10.02 -1.56 -11.87
C THR A 120 -9.93 -1.24 -10.38
N THR A 121 -9.93 -2.27 -9.54
CA THR A 121 -9.78 -2.11 -8.08
C THR A 121 -8.43 -1.51 -7.72
N GLU A 122 -7.35 -1.99 -8.32
CA GLU A 122 -6.00 -1.43 -8.13
C GLU A 122 -5.96 0.06 -8.54
N GLN A 123 -6.52 0.41 -9.70
CA GLN A 123 -6.57 1.79 -10.18
C GLN A 123 -7.41 2.69 -9.28
N LEU A 124 -8.53 2.18 -8.77
CA LEU A 124 -9.36 2.93 -7.83
C LEU A 124 -8.61 3.20 -6.52
N ILE A 125 -7.88 2.22 -5.99
CA ILE A 125 -7.06 2.40 -4.78
C ILE A 125 -5.92 3.38 -5.03
N VAL A 126 -5.19 3.23 -6.14
CA VAL A 126 -3.97 4.00 -6.42
C VAL A 126 -4.27 5.41 -6.92
N HIS A 127 -5.32 5.58 -7.73
CA HIS A 127 -5.59 6.86 -8.41
C HIS A 127 -6.91 7.52 -8.04
N ASN A 128 -7.80 6.82 -7.33
CA ASN A 128 -9.17 7.28 -7.02
C ASN A 128 -10.02 7.58 -8.27
N ARG A 129 -9.67 6.96 -9.41
CA ARG A 129 -10.31 7.14 -10.71
C ARG A 129 -10.05 5.95 -11.62
N VAL A 130 -10.99 5.71 -12.53
CA VAL A 130 -10.96 4.60 -13.49
C VAL A 130 -11.47 5.06 -14.84
N TYR A 131 -10.87 4.54 -15.90
CA TYR A 131 -11.24 4.86 -17.26
C TYR A 131 -11.37 3.61 -18.12
N PHE A 132 -12.40 3.59 -18.99
CA PHE A 132 -12.57 2.55 -20.01
C PHE A 132 -12.82 3.15 -21.37
N LYS A 133 -12.12 2.69 -22.40
CA LYS A 133 -12.55 2.88 -23.78
C LYS A 133 -13.73 1.96 -24.06
N LEU A 134 -14.82 2.54 -24.48
CA LEU A 134 -16.02 1.83 -24.90
C LEU A 134 -16.11 1.85 -26.42
N TYR A 135 -16.23 0.67 -27.02
CA TYR A 135 -16.32 0.51 -28.47
C TYR A 135 -17.74 0.12 -28.88
N PHE A 136 -18.34 0.92 -29.74
CA PHE A 136 -19.71 0.76 -30.21
C PHE A 136 -19.75 0.31 -31.67
N ASP A 137 -20.74 -0.51 -31.99
CA ASP A 137 -21.06 -0.88 -33.37
C ASP A 137 -21.82 0.22 -34.12
N GLU A 138 -22.25 -0.08 -35.36
CA GLU A 138 -23.02 0.87 -36.18
C GLU A 138 -24.38 1.24 -35.61
N LYS A 139 -24.94 0.37 -34.77
CA LYS A 139 -26.21 0.57 -34.08
C LYS A 139 -26.04 1.18 -32.68
N MET A 140 -24.84 1.68 -32.38
CA MET A 140 -24.49 2.20 -31.04
C MET A 140 -24.74 1.19 -29.92
N LYS A 141 -24.51 -0.11 -30.16
CA LYS A 141 -24.50 -1.15 -29.16
C LYS A 141 -23.05 -1.35 -28.70
N LEU A 142 -22.82 -1.39 -27.40
CA LEU A 142 -21.49 -1.65 -26.82
C LEU A 142 -21.04 -3.07 -27.15
N THR A 143 -19.90 -3.19 -27.82
CA THR A 143 -19.34 -4.49 -28.25
C THR A 143 -18.15 -4.92 -27.40
N ARG A 144 -17.39 -3.97 -26.89
CA ARG A 144 -16.17 -4.22 -26.11
C ARG A 144 -15.84 -3.01 -25.24
N MET A 145 -15.31 -3.29 -24.07
CA MET A 145 -14.64 -2.29 -23.22
C MET A 145 -13.16 -2.62 -23.07
N GLU A 146 -12.34 -1.61 -22.87
CA GLU A 146 -10.91 -1.74 -22.65
C GLU A 146 -10.46 -0.79 -21.55
N ASN A 147 -9.88 -1.34 -20.48
CA ASN A 147 -9.38 -0.54 -19.38
C ASN A 147 -8.23 0.36 -19.84
N GLN A 148 -8.26 1.61 -19.40
CA GLN A 148 -7.20 2.59 -19.64
C GLN A 148 -6.53 2.96 -18.33
N SER A 149 -5.22 2.88 -18.30
CA SER A 149 -4.46 3.26 -17.10
C SER A 149 -4.57 4.77 -16.85
N PRO A 150 -4.85 5.20 -15.62
CA PRO A 150 -5.06 6.62 -15.29
C PRO A 150 -3.85 7.52 -15.54
N ASP A 151 -2.64 6.97 -15.58
CA ASP A 151 -1.44 7.71 -15.93
C ASP A 151 -1.41 8.15 -17.40
N LYS A 152 -2.13 7.43 -18.28
CA LYS A 152 -2.24 7.74 -19.72
C LYS A 152 -3.34 8.75 -20.06
N VAL A 153 -4.24 9.07 -19.11
CA VAL A 153 -5.42 9.89 -19.36
C VAL A 153 -5.27 11.28 -18.78
N ARG A 154 -5.61 12.31 -19.59
CA ARG A 154 -5.72 13.69 -19.14
C ARG A 154 -7.07 14.27 -19.50
N ARG A 155 -7.60 15.11 -18.62
CA ARG A 155 -8.85 15.84 -18.84
C ARG A 155 -8.62 17.05 -19.72
N GLY A 156 -9.56 17.33 -20.60
CA GLY A 156 -9.58 18.56 -21.37
C GLY A 156 -10.19 19.71 -20.56
N ARG A 157 -10.12 20.91 -21.12
CA ARG A 157 -10.81 22.10 -20.55
C ARG A 157 -12.32 21.96 -20.59
N ASN A 158 -12.80 21.37 -21.69
CA ASN A 158 -14.20 21.00 -21.81
C ASN A 158 -14.42 19.69 -21.03
N PRO A 159 -15.38 19.60 -20.12
CA PRO A 159 -15.67 18.41 -19.30
C PRO A 159 -15.89 17.12 -20.11
N ASN A 160 -16.24 17.26 -21.37
CA ASN A 160 -16.49 16.12 -22.26
C ASN A 160 -15.26 15.69 -23.06
N ASP A 161 -14.14 16.43 -22.99
CA ASP A 161 -12.94 16.15 -23.75
C ASP A 161 -11.87 15.50 -22.86
N TYR A 162 -11.32 14.40 -23.33
CA TYR A 162 -10.22 13.70 -22.71
C TYR A 162 -9.13 13.46 -23.75
N PHE A 163 -7.90 13.30 -23.26
CA PHE A 163 -6.72 13.06 -24.06
C PHE A 163 -5.97 11.85 -23.54
N LEU A 164 -5.56 11.02 -24.46
CA LEU A 164 -4.82 9.79 -24.20
C LEU A 164 -3.43 9.92 -24.79
N CYS A 165 -2.42 9.56 -24.03
CA CYS A 165 -1.04 9.49 -24.47
C CYS A 165 -0.33 8.36 -23.72
N ASP A 166 0.46 7.58 -24.43
CA ASP A 166 1.20 6.50 -23.79
C ASP A 166 2.36 7.02 -22.94
N ASP A 167 2.97 8.11 -23.36
CA ASP A 167 4.05 8.77 -22.64
C ASP A 167 3.85 10.30 -22.58
N TRP A 168 3.43 10.80 -21.44
CA TRP A 168 3.25 12.22 -21.21
C TRP A 168 4.55 13.00 -21.05
N ALA A 169 5.70 12.35 -20.91
CA ALA A 169 6.99 13.04 -20.92
C ALA A 169 7.35 13.48 -22.34
N SER A 170 7.19 12.60 -23.32
CA SER A 170 7.46 12.89 -24.73
C SER A 170 6.32 13.63 -25.43
N ARG A 171 5.07 13.42 -24.98
CA ARG A 171 3.84 13.98 -25.56
C ARG A 171 3.65 13.68 -27.04
N ILE A 172 4.13 12.50 -27.47
CA ILE A 172 3.96 11.99 -28.83
C ILE A 172 2.64 11.24 -28.93
N ASP A 173 1.96 11.34 -30.06
CA ASP A 173 0.72 10.62 -30.38
C ASP A 173 -0.43 10.86 -29.37
N VAL A 174 -0.65 12.11 -29.00
CA VAL A 174 -1.78 12.49 -28.17
C VAL A 174 -3.09 12.35 -28.93
N MET A 175 -3.93 11.44 -28.47
CA MET A 175 -5.25 11.17 -29.07
C MET A 175 -6.35 11.84 -28.23
N SER A 176 -7.26 12.57 -28.89
CA SER A 176 -8.46 13.07 -28.24
C SER A 176 -9.59 12.03 -28.25
N ILE A 177 -10.35 11.94 -27.17
CA ILE A 177 -11.51 11.07 -27.03
C ILE A 177 -12.62 11.78 -26.26
N LYS A 178 -13.87 11.57 -26.64
CA LYS A 178 -15.02 12.13 -25.95
C LYS A 178 -15.41 11.28 -24.77
N ARG A 179 -15.84 11.93 -23.67
CA ARG A 179 -16.50 11.24 -22.58
C ARG A 179 -17.79 10.59 -23.07
N TYR A 180 -18.08 9.40 -22.56
CA TYR A 180 -19.34 8.73 -22.85
C TYR A 180 -20.53 9.59 -22.52
N HIS A 181 -21.41 9.75 -23.49
CA HIS A 181 -22.72 10.37 -23.32
C HIS A 181 -23.74 9.65 -24.22
N PRO A 182 -24.97 9.41 -23.76
CA PRO A 182 -25.97 8.66 -24.52
C PRO A 182 -26.29 9.24 -25.91
N THR A 183 -26.11 10.56 -26.10
CA THR A 183 -26.36 11.25 -27.38
C THR A 183 -25.12 11.35 -28.27
N CYS A 184 -23.94 10.90 -27.78
CA CYS A 184 -22.72 10.91 -28.58
C CYS A 184 -22.74 9.79 -29.64
N THR A 185 -22.39 10.12 -30.87
CA THR A 185 -22.39 9.18 -32.01
C THR A 185 -21.02 8.59 -32.31
N ASP A 186 -20.00 8.99 -31.56
CA ASP A 186 -18.65 8.47 -31.75
C ASP A 186 -18.59 6.98 -31.40
N ARG A 187 -18.01 6.17 -32.26
CA ARG A 187 -17.88 4.72 -32.04
C ARG A 187 -16.91 4.33 -30.94
N CYS A 188 -16.03 5.25 -30.54
CA CYS A 188 -15.11 5.09 -29.43
C CYS A 188 -15.30 6.23 -28.44
N GLN A 189 -15.73 5.93 -27.24
CA GLN A 189 -15.99 6.89 -26.19
C GLN A 189 -15.29 6.47 -24.90
N LEU A 190 -15.03 7.42 -24.01
CA LEU A 190 -14.39 7.15 -22.72
C LEU A 190 -15.42 7.13 -21.59
N PHE A 191 -15.59 5.98 -20.95
CA PHE A 191 -16.24 5.91 -19.66
C PHE A 191 -15.31 6.46 -18.60
N VAL A 192 -15.83 7.34 -17.74
CA VAL A 192 -15.06 8.05 -16.73
C VAL A 192 -15.74 7.87 -15.39
N TYR A 193 -15.02 7.27 -14.46
CA TYR A 193 -15.40 7.21 -13.04
C TYR A 193 -14.32 7.90 -12.21
N GLU A 194 -14.67 8.94 -11.52
CA GLU A 194 -13.77 9.75 -10.68
C GLU A 194 -14.45 10.01 -9.35
N VAL A 195 -13.76 9.72 -8.25
CA VAL A 195 -14.28 9.97 -6.90
C VAL A 195 -13.98 11.42 -6.53
N GLU A 196 -15.02 12.19 -6.24
CA GLU A 196 -14.85 13.59 -5.85
C GLU A 196 -13.98 13.74 -4.60
N CYS A 197 -13.09 14.71 -4.63
CA CYS A 197 -12.17 15.02 -3.54
C CYS A 197 -12.28 16.50 -3.15
N LEU A 198 -12.16 16.74 -1.85
CA LEU A 198 -12.22 18.11 -1.30
C LEU A 198 -11.14 19.00 -1.93
N GLY A 199 -11.56 20.14 -2.49
CA GLY A 199 -10.67 21.15 -3.05
C GLY A 199 -9.96 20.76 -4.37
N GLN A 200 -10.35 19.65 -5.00
CA GLN A 200 -9.80 19.18 -6.26
C GLN A 200 -10.83 19.30 -7.39
N GLU A 201 -10.66 20.29 -8.25
CA GLU A 201 -11.59 20.56 -9.35
C GLU A 201 -11.36 19.66 -10.56
N TRP A 202 -10.08 19.38 -10.87
CA TRP A 202 -9.70 18.76 -12.14
C TRP A 202 -9.42 17.29 -12.03
N TYR A 203 -8.71 16.87 -10.98
CA TYR A 203 -8.29 15.50 -10.79
C TYR A 203 -8.44 15.08 -9.33
N PRO A 204 -9.10 13.96 -9.06
CA PRO A 204 -9.14 13.43 -7.71
C PRO A 204 -7.75 12.99 -7.26
N LEU A 205 -7.48 13.16 -5.97
CA LEU A 205 -6.29 12.65 -5.32
C LEU A 205 -6.59 11.32 -4.61
N PRO A 206 -5.63 10.41 -4.53
CA PRO A 206 -5.76 9.19 -3.74
C PRO A 206 -6.01 9.49 -2.27
N LYS A 207 -6.77 8.64 -1.58
CA LYS A 207 -7.02 8.80 -0.14
C LYS A 207 -5.75 8.79 0.71
N TYR A 208 -4.72 8.06 0.26
CA TYR A 208 -3.42 7.95 0.93
C TYR A 208 -2.43 9.08 0.58
N THR A 209 -2.87 10.14 -0.05
CA THR A 209 -2.00 11.26 -0.50
C THR A 209 -1.12 11.83 0.62
N SER A 210 -1.60 11.80 1.87
CA SER A 210 -0.86 12.27 3.04
C SER A 210 0.42 11.48 3.32
N CYS A 211 0.55 10.24 2.86
CA CYS A 211 1.74 9.42 3.09
C CYS A 211 2.67 9.30 1.88
N LEU A 212 2.48 10.08 0.83
CA LEU A 212 3.33 9.99 -0.37
C LEU A 212 4.82 10.16 -0.06
N ASN A 213 5.16 11.10 0.83
CA ASN A 213 6.55 11.31 1.27
C ASN A 213 7.09 10.10 2.04
N PHE A 214 6.26 9.45 2.84
CA PHE A 214 6.64 8.25 3.58
C PHE A 214 6.79 7.04 2.64
N ALA A 215 5.92 6.89 1.66
CA ALA A 215 6.06 5.85 0.64
C ALA A 215 7.34 6.04 -0.19
N TYR A 216 7.69 7.28 -0.55
CA TYR A 216 8.94 7.62 -1.20
C TYR A 216 10.15 7.31 -0.30
N LEU A 217 10.11 7.77 0.97
CA LEU A 217 11.15 7.52 1.96
C LEU A 217 11.41 6.02 2.16
N SER A 218 10.39 5.18 2.11
CA SER A 218 10.52 3.72 2.20
C SER A 218 11.45 3.16 1.12
N GLY A 219 11.33 3.65 -0.12
CA GLY A 219 12.22 3.30 -1.22
C GLY A 219 13.65 3.77 -0.99
N GLU A 220 13.82 5.02 -0.55
CA GLU A 220 15.14 5.62 -0.25
C GLU A 220 15.84 4.91 0.91
N LEU A 221 15.11 4.54 1.97
CA LEU A 221 15.66 3.75 3.08
C LEU A 221 16.21 2.41 2.61
N SER A 222 15.50 1.73 1.71
CA SER A 222 15.97 0.47 1.11
C SER A 222 17.23 0.67 0.28
N TYR A 223 17.27 1.73 -0.51
CA TYR A 223 18.45 2.09 -1.30
C TYR A 223 19.64 2.46 -0.42
N PHE A 224 19.41 3.24 0.62
CA PHE A 224 20.43 3.62 1.60
C PHE A 224 21.01 2.39 2.33
N ALA A 225 20.16 1.48 2.80
CA ALA A 225 20.60 0.21 3.41
C ALA A 225 21.47 -0.62 2.45
N LYS A 226 21.02 -0.76 1.19
CA LYS A 226 21.80 -1.44 0.15
C LYS A 226 23.14 -0.76 -0.10
N SER A 227 23.14 0.57 -0.23
CA SER A 227 24.36 1.35 -0.46
C SER A 227 25.36 1.24 0.70
N ASN A 228 24.86 1.24 1.95
CA ASN A 228 25.68 1.02 3.13
C ASN A 228 26.33 -0.36 3.14
N ILE A 229 25.57 -1.41 2.79
CA ILE A 229 26.11 -2.76 2.71
C ILE A 229 27.15 -2.89 1.58
N GLN A 230 26.88 -2.28 0.42
CA GLN A 230 27.77 -2.40 -0.74
C GLN A 230 29.03 -1.53 -0.64
N ASN A 231 28.88 -0.30 -0.14
CA ASN A 231 29.96 0.69 -0.20
C ASN A 231 30.60 0.95 1.16
N SER A 232 30.06 0.40 2.27
CA SER A 232 30.50 0.72 3.65
C SER A 232 30.58 2.24 3.83
N VAL A 233 29.48 2.95 3.54
CA VAL A 233 29.41 4.43 3.43
C VAL A 233 29.83 5.15 4.71
N PHE A 234 29.72 4.47 5.85
CA PHE A 234 30.30 5.00 7.09
C PHE A 234 31.71 4.45 7.23
N PRO A 235 32.74 5.30 7.08
CA PRO A 235 34.07 4.87 7.38
C PRO A 235 34.12 4.47 8.85
N SER A 236 34.21 3.19 9.11
CA SER A 236 34.37 2.66 10.48
C SER A 236 35.69 3.12 11.11
N PHE A 237 36.58 3.61 10.28
CA PHE A 237 37.90 4.08 10.69
C PHE A 237 38.45 5.10 9.70
N ALA A 238 39.23 6.03 10.20
CA ALA A 238 40.05 6.94 9.41
C ALA A 238 41.51 6.41 9.37
N MET A 239 42.03 6.23 8.17
CA MET A 239 43.45 5.94 8.00
C MET A 239 44.23 7.23 7.71
N MET A 240 45.16 7.58 8.59
CA MET A 240 46.03 8.69 8.39
C MET A 240 47.44 8.17 7.98
N PHE A 241 47.90 8.57 6.79
CA PHE A 241 49.18 8.22 6.28
C PHE A 241 50.19 9.33 6.57
N PRO A 242 51.43 9.02 7.06
CA PRO A 242 52.42 10.00 7.45
C PRO A 242 53.01 10.78 6.27
N LYS A 243 52.94 10.22 5.05
CA LYS A 243 53.38 10.89 3.82
C LYS A 243 52.34 10.84 2.72
N ARG A 244 52.31 11.94 1.94
CA ARG A 244 51.50 11.92 0.70
C ARG A 244 52.14 11.01 -0.33
N PRO A 245 51.36 10.20 -1.09
CA PRO A 245 51.91 9.45 -2.20
C PRO A 245 52.53 10.38 -3.24
N GLN A 246 53.75 10.09 -3.64
CA GLN A 246 54.53 10.92 -4.54
C GLN A 246 54.41 10.55 -6.00
N SER A 247 53.92 9.32 -6.29
CA SER A 247 53.69 8.82 -7.66
C SER A 247 52.24 8.40 -7.88
N GLU A 248 51.81 8.38 -9.12
CA GLU A 248 50.48 7.85 -9.49
C GLU A 248 50.39 6.34 -9.23
N GLU A 249 51.49 5.63 -9.29
CA GLU A 249 51.55 4.19 -8.95
C GLU A 249 51.26 3.96 -7.47
N GLU A 250 51.81 4.75 -6.57
CA GLU A 250 51.53 4.70 -5.13
C GLU A 250 50.06 5.03 -4.82
N LYS A 251 49.50 6.02 -5.51
CA LYS A 251 48.07 6.34 -5.38
C LYS A 251 47.15 5.21 -5.83
N ASN A 252 47.50 4.54 -6.92
CA ASN A 252 46.76 3.39 -7.45
C ASN A 252 46.85 2.18 -6.51
N VAL A 253 48.01 1.92 -5.91
CA VAL A 253 48.16 0.86 -4.91
C VAL A 253 47.29 1.14 -3.69
N LEU A 254 47.28 2.38 -3.20
CA LEU A 254 46.42 2.79 -2.09
C LEU A 254 44.92 2.65 -2.43
N ARG A 255 44.49 3.12 -3.60
CA ARG A 255 43.10 2.98 -4.08
C ARG A 255 42.72 1.50 -4.14
N ASN A 256 43.53 0.65 -4.78
CA ASN A 256 43.29 -0.78 -4.88
C ASN A 256 43.20 -1.48 -3.51
N THR A 257 44.02 -1.03 -2.54
CA THR A 257 43.98 -1.54 -1.17
C THR A 257 42.69 -1.16 -0.45
N ILE A 258 42.28 0.10 -0.56
CA ILE A 258 41.01 0.59 0.01
C ILE A 258 39.79 -0.10 -0.65
N ASP A 259 39.81 -0.27 -1.98
CA ASP A 259 38.72 -0.92 -2.70
C ASP A 259 38.57 -2.41 -2.36
N LYS A 260 39.68 -3.08 -2.06
CA LYS A 260 39.67 -4.47 -1.55
C LYS A 260 39.10 -4.60 -0.13
N MET A 261 39.03 -3.51 0.61
CA MET A 261 38.42 -3.47 1.96
C MET A 261 36.91 -3.20 1.94
N LYS A 262 36.37 -2.71 0.83
CA LYS A 262 34.96 -2.38 0.69
C LYS A 262 34.10 -3.61 0.39
N GLY A 263 32.85 -3.56 0.85
CA GLY A 263 31.79 -4.50 0.49
C GLY A 263 31.63 -5.68 1.45
N ALA A 264 30.42 -6.24 1.47
CA ALA A 264 30.02 -7.34 2.37
C ALA A 264 30.90 -8.61 2.20
N ALA A 265 31.37 -8.87 0.99
CA ALA A 265 32.25 -10.00 0.70
C ALA A 265 33.67 -9.88 1.33
N ASN A 266 34.05 -8.68 1.74
CA ASN A 266 35.33 -8.37 2.35
C ASN A 266 35.25 -8.07 3.84
N SER A 267 34.05 -8.13 4.40
CA SER A 267 33.78 -7.92 5.82
C SER A 267 34.59 -8.96 6.64
N GLY A 268 35.35 -8.48 7.61
CA GLY A 268 36.20 -9.33 8.47
C GLY A 268 37.58 -9.71 7.90
N LYS A 269 37.96 -9.25 6.70
CA LYS A 269 39.30 -9.46 6.19
C LYS A 269 40.30 -8.55 6.89
N ALA A 270 41.36 -9.13 7.41
CA ALA A 270 42.50 -8.39 7.97
C ALA A 270 43.37 -7.83 6.85
N VAL A 271 43.79 -6.58 7.00
CA VAL A 271 44.81 -5.97 6.12
C VAL A 271 46.05 -5.75 6.92
N ALA A 272 47.17 -6.31 6.42
CA ALA A 272 48.46 -6.14 7.02
C ALA A 272 49.22 -4.97 6.37
N PHE A 273 49.73 -4.07 7.18
CA PHE A 273 50.63 -2.99 6.74
C PHE A 273 52.03 -3.27 7.25
N PHE A 274 52.99 -3.13 6.37
CA PHE A 274 54.40 -3.29 6.71
C PHE A 274 55.07 -1.92 6.60
N ALA A 275 55.79 -1.50 7.63
CA ALA A 275 56.56 -0.28 7.65
C ALA A 275 57.94 -0.55 8.21
N ASN A 276 58.96 0.22 7.72
CA ASN A 276 60.33 0.06 8.16
C ASN A 276 60.61 0.76 9.51
N SER A 277 59.75 1.65 9.94
CA SER A 277 59.77 2.30 11.23
C SER A 277 58.38 2.61 11.77
N GLN A 278 58.27 2.77 13.09
CA GLN A 278 57.02 3.05 13.77
C GLN A 278 56.37 4.36 13.31
N ASP A 279 57.15 5.34 12.89
CA ASP A 279 56.68 6.64 12.38
C ASP A 279 56.10 6.57 10.97
N GLN A 280 56.24 5.45 10.28
CA GLN A 280 55.71 5.23 8.93
C GLN A 280 54.43 4.41 8.93
N LEU A 281 53.98 3.92 10.08
CA LEU A 281 52.72 3.19 10.20
C LEU A 281 51.53 4.12 10.03
N PRO A 282 50.50 3.73 9.29
CA PRO A 282 49.25 4.51 9.24
C PRO A 282 48.55 4.47 10.59
N LYS A 283 48.11 5.63 11.07
CA LYS A 283 47.29 5.71 12.26
C LYS A 283 45.84 5.42 11.88
N ILE A 284 45.22 4.45 12.54
CA ILE A 284 43.84 4.06 12.34
C ILE A 284 43.04 4.55 13.54
N GLU A 285 42.10 5.47 13.29
CA GLU A 285 41.17 5.93 14.30
C GLU A 285 39.76 5.41 13.97
N SER A 286 39.10 4.82 14.96
CA SER A 286 37.70 4.39 14.81
C SER A 286 36.78 5.60 14.87
N ILE A 287 35.87 5.69 13.92
CA ILE A 287 34.82 6.70 13.92
C ILE A 287 33.58 6.06 14.55
N PRO A 288 33.08 6.57 15.69
CA PRO A 288 31.92 6.00 16.33
C PRO A 288 30.66 6.16 15.46
N THR A 289 30.07 5.03 15.06
CA THR A 289 28.91 4.97 14.15
C THR A 289 27.56 4.82 14.87
N ASN A 290 27.55 4.78 16.20
CA ASN A 290 26.45 4.29 17.03
C ASN A 290 25.14 5.11 17.04
N GLN A 291 25.08 6.32 16.52
CA GLN A 291 23.84 7.11 16.55
C GLN A 291 22.96 6.91 15.30
N ASN A 292 23.56 6.53 14.18
CA ASN A 292 22.85 6.43 12.90
C ASN A 292 21.94 5.20 12.80
N ASP A 293 22.32 4.09 13.44
CA ASP A 293 21.53 2.86 13.40
C ASP A 293 20.19 2.99 14.14
N LYS A 294 20.20 3.70 15.28
CA LYS A 294 18.97 3.99 16.04
C LYS A 294 18.05 4.93 15.26
N MET A 295 18.56 6.01 14.73
CA MET A 295 17.80 6.92 13.87
C MET A 295 17.17 6.20 12.69
N PHE A 296 17.91 5.28 12.06
CA PHE A 296 17.41 4.51 10.94
C PHE A 296 16.27 3.57 11.35
N GLN A 297 16.40 2.87 12.48
CA GLN A 297 15.35 2.01 13.03
C GLN A 297 14.10 2.79 13.41
N GLU A 298 14.26 3.92 14.10
CA GLU A 298 13.16 4.80 14.49
C GLU A 298 12.45 5.39 13.25
N ALA A 299 13.21 5.86 12.27
CA ALA A 299 12.66 6.37 11.01
C ALA A 299 11.90 5.27 10.25
N SER A 300 12.39 4.04 10.22
CA SER A 300 11.71 2.91 9.57
C SER A 300 10.42 2.54 10.29
N GLY A 301 10.41 2.53 11.62
CA GLY A 301 9.20 2.28 12.43
C GLY A 301 8.13 3.33 12.20
N LEU A 302 8.49 4.62 12.34
CA LEU A 302 7.59 5.75 12.08
C LEU A 302 7.03 5.69 10.65
N ASN A 303 7.88 5.42 9.67
CA ASN A 303 7.48 5.32 8.27
C ASN A 303 6.42 4.24 8.06
N THR A 304 6.57 3.09 8.70
CA THR A 304 5.62 1.98 8.65
C THR A 304 4.26 2.38 9.22
N GLU A 305 4.24 3.01 10.39
CA GLU A 305 3.01 3.47 11.04
C GLU A 305 2.26 4.50 10.18
N GLN A 306 2.96 5.51 9.66
CA GLN A 306 2.36 6.57 8.86
C GLN A 306 1.75 6.06 7.56
N ILE A 307 2.39 5.10 6.90
CA ILE A 307 1.83 4.47 5.69
C ILE A 307 0.55 3.69 6.05
N CYS A 308 0.57 2.91 7.14
CA CYS A 308 -0.61 2.17 7.58
C CYS A 308 -1.77 3.10 7.95
N PHE A 309 -1.51 4.18 8.69
CA PHE A 309 -2.53 5.18 9.05
C PHE A 309 -3.18 5.82 7.82
N ALA A 310 -2.38 6.27 6.86
CA ALA A 310 -2.90 6.89 5.65
C ALA A 310 -3.73 5.93 4.79
N HIS A 311 -3.44 4.65 4.88
CA HIS A 311 -4.21 3.60 4.22
C HIS A 311 -5.41 3.11 5.04
N THR A 312 -5.60 3.60 6.26
CA THR A 312 -6.66 3.15 7.18
C THR A 312 -6.62 1.63 7.37
N ILE A 313 -5.42 1.10 7.62
CA ILE A 313 -5.18 -0.32 7.88
C ILE A 313 -4.38 -0.49 9.17
N ASP A 314 -4.79 -1.44 10.00
CA ASP A 314 -4.04 -1.77 11.20
C ASP A 314 -2.73 -2.49 10.82
N PRO A 315 -1.56 -2.06 11.34
CA PRO A 315 -0.28 -2.72 11.09
C PRO A 315 -0.28 -4.24 11.33
N ILE A 316 -1.09 -4.71 12.28
CA ILE A 316 -1.21 -6.14 12.62
C ILE A 316 -1.68 -6.98 11.41
N LEU A 317 -2.53 -6.41 10.54
CA LEU A 317 -3.01 -7.06 9.33
C LEU A 317 -1.92 -7.21 8.26
N MET A 318 -0.87 -6.40 8.36
CA MET A 318 0.32 -6.47 7.51
C MET A 318 1.44 -7.30 8.13
N GLY A 319 1.17 -7.99 9.26
CA GLY A 319 2.15 -8.79 9.98
C GLY A 319 3.17 -7.98 10.78
N VAL A 320 2.97 -6.68 10.92
CA VAL A 320 3.83 -5.80 11.70
C VAL A 320 3.39 -5.85 13.17
N ARG A 321 4.29 -6.33 14.04
CA ARG A 321 4.03 -6.35 15.50
C ARG A 321 4.45 -5.03 16.11
N THR A 322 3.51 -4.35 16.73
CA THR A 322 3.79 -3.16 17.55
C THR A 322 4.20 -3.59 18.96
N THR A 323 5.16 -2.87 19.53
CA THR A 323 5.66 -3.15 20.90
C THR A 323 4.50 -2.99 21.89
N GLY A 324 4.20 -4.05 22.66
CA GLY A 324 3.09 -4.05 23.64
C GLY A 324 1.81 -4.73 23.16
N SER A 325 1.68 -5.10 21.88
CA SER A 325 0.58 -5.94 21.43
C SER A 325 0.89 -7.40 21.71
N LEU A 326 0.08 -8.04 22.54
CA LEU A 326 0.17 -9.48 22.84
C LEU A 326 -0.22 -10.34 21.63
N GLY A 327 -0.74 -9.72 20.55
CA GLY A 327 -1.07 -10.40 19.28
C GLY A 327 -2.06 -11.56 19.48
N SER A 328 -3.09 -11.34 20.31
CA SER A 328 -4.13 -12.36 20.48
C SER A 328 -4.86 -12.56 19.15
N GLY A 329 -5.31 -13.78 18.89
CA GLY A 329 -6.10 -14.04 17.67
C GLY A 329 -7.37 -13.19 17.60
N SER A 330 -7.88 -12.71 18.74
CA SER A 330 -9.02 -11.78 18.84
C SER A 330 -8.70 -10.40 18.26
N ASP A 331 -7.49 -9.86 18.50
CA ASP A 331 -7.10 -8.53 18.02
C ASP A 331 -7.03 -8.49 16.49
N ILE A 332 -6.48 -9.56 15.90
CA ILE A 332 -6.43 -9.70 14.43
C ILE A 332 -7.84 -9.79 13.82
N LYS A 333 -8.74 -10.55 14.47
CA LYS A 333 -10.14 -10.67 14.04
C LYS A 333 -10.85 -9.32 14.11
N GLN A 334 -10.71 -8.58 15.20
CA GLN A 334 -11.32 -7.26 15.35
C GLN A 334 -10.76 -6.24 14.35
N ALA A 335 -9.44 -6.20 14.18
CA ALA A 335 -8.80 -5.34 13.18
C ALA A 335 -9.31 -5.65 11.77
N TYR A 336 -9.49 -6.93 11.42
CA TYR A 336 -10.02 -7.33 10.12
C TYR A 336 -11.48 -6.91 9.95
N VAL A 337 -12.35 -7.08 10.94
CA VAL A 337 -13.76 -6.66 10.87
C VAL A 337 -13.89 -5.14 10.67
N ILE A 338 -13.07 -4.35 11.38
CA ILE A 338 -13.05 -2.90 11.23
C ILE A 338 -12.57 -2.53 9.83
N PHE A 339 -11.52 -3.16 9.33
CA PHE A 339 -10.99 -2.95 7.99
C PHE A 339 -11.99 -3.33 6.90
N GLU A 340 -12.66 -4.48 7.02
CA GLU A 340 -13.70 -4.91 6.08
C GLU A 340 -14.82 -3.88 5.99
N LYS A 341 -15.37 -3.43 7.13
CA LYS A 341 -16.48 -2.48 7.16
C LYS A 341 -16.10 -1.07 6.67
N ASN A 342 -14.93 -0.56 7.05
CA ASN A 342 -14.58 0.82 6.79
C ASN A 342 -13.82 1.04 5.46
N VAL A 343 -13.17 0.01 4.94
CA VAL A 343 -12.31 0.12 3.75
C VAL A 343 -12.78 -0.78 2.63
N VAL A 344 -12.97 -2.08 2.90
CA VAL A 344 -13.22 -3.07 1.85
C VAL A 344 -14.63 -2.93 1.29
N MET A 345 -15.65 -2.86 2.15
CA MET A 345 -17.05 -2.75 1.71
C MET A 345 -17.29 -1.51 0.85
N PRO A 346 -16.90 -0.28 1.26
CA PRO A 346 -17.08 0.91 0.43
C PRO A 346 -16.32 0.85 -0.91
N LEU A 347 -15.14 0.25 -0.95
CA LEU A 347 -14.40 0.06 -2.19
C LEU A 347 -15.09 -0.97 -3.09
N ARG A 348 -15.62 -2.05 -2.51
CA ARG A 348 -16.36 -3.09 -3.24
C ARG A 348 -17.62 -2.51 -3.87
N GLU A 349 -18.38 -1.71 -3.13
CA GLU A 349 -19.57 -1.00 -3.65
C GLU A 349 -19.20 -0.11 -4.84
N GLN A 350 -18.14 0.68 -4.76
CA GLN A 350 -17.69 1.52 -5.89
C GLN A 350 -17.33 0.68 -7.12
N VAL A 351 -16.64 -0.44 -6.94
CA VAL A 351 -16.33 -1.34 -8.06
C VAL A 351 -17.60 -1.96 -8.65
N VAL A 352 -18.52 -2.39 -7.82
CA VAL A 352 -19.82 -2.93 -8.24
C VAL A 352 -20.61 -1.89 -9.05
N ASP A 353 -20.67 -0.65 -8.59
CA ASP A 353 -21.35 0.44 -9.29
C ASP A 353 -20.76 0.72 -10.67
N ILE A 354 -19.41 0.75 -10.78
CA ILE A 354 -18.73 0.94 -12.05
C ILE A 354 -19.15 -0.12 -13.08
N PHE A 355 -19.16 -1.40 -12.68
CA PHE A 355 -19.50 -2.47 -13.62
C PHE A 355 -20.99 -2.55 -13.92
N ASN A 356 -21.86 -2.22 -12.96
CA ASN A 356 -23.30 -2.13 -13.20
C ASN A 356 -23.64 -0.94 -14.15
N ASP A 357 -22.95 0.18 -14.04
CA ASP A 357 -23.09 1.28 -15.00
C ASP A 357 -22.67 0.84 -16.42
N ILE A 358 -21.58 0.10 -16.55
CA ILE A 358 -21.14 -0.43 -17.85
C ILE A 358 -22.15 -1.45 -18.41
N LEU A 359 -22.71 -2.34 -17.58
CA LEU A 359 -23.77 -3.27 -18.00
C LEU A 359 -25.03 -2.53 -18.48
N ARG A 360 -25.41 -1.44 -17.79
CA ARG A 360 -26.52 -0.56 -18.23
C ARG A 360 -26.24 0.08 -19.57
N ILE A 361 -25.01 0.57 -19.80
CA ILE A 361 -24.58 1.12 -21.11
C ILE A 361 -24.62 0.05 -22.19
N ALA A 362 -24.22 -1.18 -21.86
CA ALA A 362 -24.28 -2.32 -22.77
C ALA A 362 -25.70 -2.83 -23.03
N LYS A 363 -26.70 -2.36 -22.27
CA LYS A 363 -28.10 -2.83 -22.27
C LYS A 363 -28.20 -4.33 -21.99
N ILE A 364 -27.33 -4.84 -21.13
CA ILE A 364 -27.33 -6.21 -20.65
C ILE A 364 -28.11 -6.26 -19.34
N ASN A 365 -29.14 -7.10 -19.28
CA ASN A 365 -29.97 -7.31 -18.09
C ASN A 365 -29.27 -8.30 -17.15
N ALA A 366 -28.28 -7.82 -16.43
CA ALA A 366 -27.57 -8.57 -15.41
C ALA A 366 -27.05 -7.63 -14.34
N ASP A 367 -27.00 -8.11 -13.10
CA ASP A 367 -26.42 -7.41 -11.97
C ASP A 367 -25.02 -7.99 -11.67
N PHE A 368 -24.03 -7.11 -11.67
CA PHE A 368 -22.68 -7.45 -11.27
C PHE A 368 -22.57 -7.39 -9.76
N THR A 369 -22.05 -8.45 -9.17
CA THR A 369 -21.80 -8.53 -7.73
C THR A 369 -20.42 -9.13 -7.45
N ILE A 370 -19.84 -8.77 -6.32
CA ILE A 370 -18.60 -9.37 -5.81
C ILE A 370 -18.94 -10.08 -4.51
N ASN A 371 -18.64 -11.37 -4.43
CA ASN A 371 -18.90 -12.16 -3.25
C ASN A 371 -18.00 -11.75 -2.09
N ASN A 372 -18.53 -11.78 -0.88
CA ASN A 372 -17.73 -11.49 0.31
C ASN A 372 -16.66 -12.57 0.48
N PHE A 373 -15.44 -12.13 0.70
CA PHE A 373 -14.35 -13.02 1.07
C PHE A 373 -14.33 -13.14 2.59
N GLN A 374 -14.95 -14.19 3.10
CA GLN A 374 -14.94 -14.49 4.54
C GLN A 374 -13.66 -15.26 4.87
N ILE A 375 -12.68 -14.59 5.47
CA ILE A 375 -11.48 -15.25 6.02
C ILE A 375 -11.84 -16.00 7.29
N ILE A 376 -12.91 -15.57 7.97
CA ILE A 376 -13.40 -16.14 9.23
C ILE A 376 -14.84 -16.60 8.96
N ASN A 377 -15.08 -17.88 9.03
CA ASN A 377 -16.45 -18.40 8.99
C ASN A 377 -17.24 -17.84 10.18
N GLU A 378 -18.28 -17.05 9.91
CA GLU A 378 -19.18 -16.53 10.95
C GLU A 378 -19.78 -17.66 11.80
N THR A 379 -19.91 -18.87 11.23
CA THR A 379 -20.35 -20.07 11.97
C THR A 379 -19.42 -20.44 13.13
N ILE A 380 -18.12 -20.13 13.05
CA ILE A 380 -17.19 -20.31 14.18
C ILE A 380 -17.36 -19.16 15.18
N VAL A 381 -17.73 -17.96 14.70
CA VAL A 381 -17.98 -16.80 15.56
C VAL A 381 -19.30 -16.92 16.30
N GLU A 382 -20.33 -17.56 15.74
CA GLU A 382 -21.60 -17.81 16.45
C GLU A 382 -21.49 -18.92 17.50
N ILE A 383 -20.71 -19.98 17.25
CA ILE A 383 -20.49 -21.05 18.24
C ILE A 383 -19.49 -20.60 19.32
N GLU A 384 -18.44 -19.86 18.98
CA GLU A 384 -17.57 -19.17 19.96
C GLU A 384 -18.24 -17.93 20.56
N GLY A 385 -19.21 -17.32 19.86
CA GLY A 385 -19.84 -16.05 20.24
C GLY A 385 -20.63 -16.12 21.56
N ASP A 386 -21.33 -17.19 21.84
CA ASP A 386 -22.11 -17.30 23.08
C ASP A 386 -21.22 -17.74 24.25
N ALA A 387 -20.30 -18.68 24.04
CA ALA A 387 -19.35 -19.08 25.07
C ALA A 387 -18.32 -17.97 25.35
N SER A 388 -17.82 -17.26 24.34
CA SER A 388 -16.92 -16.13 24.47
C SER A 388 -17.60 -14.91 25.12
N LYS A 389 -18.80 -14.55 24.69
CA LYS A 389 -19.58 -13.45 25.31
C LYS A 389 -19.88 -13.72 26.78
N THR A 390 -20.20 -14.98 27.13
CA THR A 390 -20.48 -15.37 28.50
C THR A 390 -19.18 -15.40 29.32
N SER A 391 -18.07 -15.84 28.76
CA SER A 391 -16.75 -15.80 29.37
C SER A 391 -16.27 -14.35 29.57
N ASP A 392 -16.42 -13.49 28.59
CA ASP A 392 -16.05 -12.06 28.67
C ASP A 392 -16.96 -11.31 29.66
N ALA A 393 -18.24 -11.63 29.70
CA ALA A 393 -19.17 -11.11 30.70
C ALA A 393 -18.79 -11.56 32.12
N LEU A 394 -18.43 -12.81 32.32
CA LEU A 394 -17.96 -13.33 33.62
C LEU A 394 -16.63 -12.66 34.01
N ASN A 395 -15.72 -12.45 33.11
CA ASN A 395 -14.45 -11.78 33.35
C ASN A 395 -14.61 -10.29 33.69
N SER A 396 -15.69 -9.66 33.24
CA SER A 396 -16.02 -8.24 33.55
C SER A 396 -16.67 -8.07 34.93
N LEU A 397 -17.14 -9.13 35.53
CA LEU A 397 -17.74 -9.11 36.85
C LEU A 397 -16.68 -9.16 37.94
N SER A 398 -17.01 -8.61 39.13
CA SER A 398 -16.13 -8.81 40.28
C SER A 398 -16.06 -10.31 40.65
N PRO A 399 -14.91 -10.82 41.15
CA PRO A 399 -14.73 -12.26 41.41
C PRO A 399 -15.84 -12.88 42.26
N LEU A 400 -16.38 -12.11 43.21
CA LEU A 400 -17.48 -12.56 44.11
C LEU A 400 -18.79 -12.75 43.32
N VAL A 401 -19.07 -11.90 42.34
CA VAL A 401 -20.29 -11.97 41.51
C VAL A 401 -20.14 -13.08 40.50
N ALA A 402 -18.97 -13.19 39.82
CA ALA A 402 -18.68 -14.25 38.88
C ALA A 402 -18.81 -15.65 39.52
N THR A 403 -18.32 -15.83 40.75
CA THR A 403 -18.48 -17.09 41.51
C THR A 403 -19.97 -17.44 41.73
N LYS A 404 -20.78 -16.46 42.12
CA LYS A 404 -22.22 -16.67 42.34
C LYS A 404 -22.97 -17.02 41.06
N VAL A 405 -22.57 -16.44 39.92
CA VAL A 405 -23.16 -16.80 38.62
C VAL A 405 -22.79 -18.24 38.24
N LEU A 406 -21.51 -18.62 38.39
CA LEU A 406 -21.03 -19.97 38.11
C LEU A 406 -21.68 -21.03 39.03
N GLU A 407 -22.00 -20.71 40.27
CA GLU A 407 -22.72 -21.61 41.20
C GLU A 407 -24.16 -21.90 40.74
N GLN A 408 -24.76 -21.01 39.97
CA GLN A 408 -26.12 -21.19 39.43
C GLN A 408 -26.16 -21.87 38.05
N MET A 409 -25.00 -22.00 37.40
CA MET A 409 -24.90 -22.68 36.09
C MET A 409 -24.85 -24.21 36.29
N THR A 410 -25.38 -24.93 35.28
CA THR A 410 -25.25 -26.39 35.24
C THR A 410 -23.82 -26.80 34.88
N PRO A 411 -23.35 -27.98 35.29
CA PRO A 411 -22.04 -28.49 34.92
C PRO A 411 -21.83 -28.52 33.38
N ASN A 412 -22.88 -28.78 32.60
CA ASN A 412 -22.77 -28.77 31.13
C ASN A 412 -22.65 -27.36 30.55
N GLU A 413 -23.29 -26.35 31.15
CA GLU A 413 -23.10 -24.94 30.77
C GLU A 413 -21.69 -24.47 31.09
N VAL A 414 -21.14 -24.80 32.27
CA VAL A 414 -19.76 -24.49 32.64
C VAL A 414 -18.75 -25.19 31.69
N ARG A 415 -19.02 -26.45 31.32
CA ARG A 415 -18.20 -27.19 30.37
C ARG A 415 -18.27 -26.62 28.98
N ALA A 416 -19.44 -26.12 28.54
CA ALA A 416 -19.60 -25.42 27.27
C ALA A 416 -18.76 -24.13 27.22
N LEU A 417 -18.68 -23.38 28.32
CA LEU A 417 -17.78 -22.22 28.44
C LEU A 417 -16.30 -22.58 28.29
N ALA A 418 -15.92 -23.79 28.73
CA ALA A 418 -14.57 -24.31 28.57
C ALA A 418 -14.35 -25.10 27.25
N SER A 419 -15.32 -25.08 26.34
CA SER A 419 -15.32 -25.86 25.08
C SER A 419 -15.12 -27.38 25.30
N LEU A 420 -15.61 -27.91 26.44
CA LEU A 420 -15.56 -29.33 26.77
C LEU A 420 -16.88 -30.04 26.42
N PRO A 421 -16.84 -31.30 25.98
CA PRO A 421 -18.05 -32.04 25.64
C PRO A 421 -18.96 -32.26 26.88
N PRO A 422 -20.30 -32.26 26.69
CA PRO A 422 -21.24 -32.44 27.78
C PRO A 422 -21.10 -33.82 28.45
N ILE A 423 -21.42 -33.88 29.74
CA ILE A 423 -21.44 -35.13 30.51
C ILE A 423 -22.90 -35.57 30.81
N GLN A 424 -23.10 -36.85 30.89
CA GLN A 424 -24.42 -37.42 31.20
C GLN A 424 -24.84 -37.03 32.65
N GLY A 425 -26.03 -36.41 32.78
CA GLY A 425 -26.52 -35.91 34.08
C GLY A 425 -25.98 -34.51 34.47
N GLY A 426 -25.26 -33.83 33.59
CA GLY A 426 -24.69 -32.51 33.87
C GLY A 426 -25.66 -31.33 33.65
N ASP A 427 -26.96 -31.56 33.41
CA ASP A 427 -27.95 -30.49 33.14
C ASP A 427 -28.74 -30.08 34.44
N ILE A 428 -28.29 -30.56 35.57
CA ILE A 428 -28.88 -30.23 36.90
C ILE A 428 -27.92 -29.36 37.67
N THR A 429 -28.41 -28.22 38.22
CA THR A 429 -27.57 -27.35 39.04
C THR A 429 -27.17 -28.01 40.33
N GLN A 430 -26.05 -27.61 40.94
CA GLN A 430 -25.60 -28.18 42.21
C GLN A 430 -26.66 -27.99 43.32
N ALA A 431 -27.40 -26.90 43.33
CA ALA A 431 -28.50 -26.65 44.24
C ALA A 431 -29.67 -27.65 44.06
N GLN A 432 -29.99 -28.01 42.83
CA GLN A 432 -31.04 -29.00 42.50
C GLN A 432 -30.59 -30.42 42.88
N ALA A 433 -29.33 -30.77 42.65
CA ALA A 433 -28.75 -32.05 43.05
C ALA A 433 -28.76 -32.25 44.57
N ALA A 434 -28.40 -31.21 45.32
CA ALA A 434 -28.45 -31.22 46.80
C ALA A 434 -29.89 -31.32 47.31
N ALA A 435 -30.86 -30.65 46.68
CA ALA A 435 -32.26 -30.73 47.07
C ALA A 435 -32.85 -32.14 46.77
N ALA A 436 -32.44 -32.83 45.73
CA ALA A 436 -32.86 -34.19 45.39
C ALA A 436 -32.30 -35.21 46.36
N GLN A 437 -31.09 -35.04 46.92
CA GLN A 437 -30.50 -35.93 47.91
C GLN A 437 -31.19 -35.81 49.27
N ASN A 438 -31.76 -34.65 49.64
CA ASN A 438 -32.46 -34.42 50.89
C ASN A 438 -33.94 -34.95 50.88
N GLN A 439 -34.43 -35.42 49.76
CA GLN A 439 -35.79 -35.97 49.59
C GLN A 439 -35.87 -37.52 49.60
N THR A 440 -34.77 -38.21 49.90
CA THR A 440 -34.81 -39.65 50.06
C THR A 440 -35.37 -40.00 51.44
N PRO A 441 -36.53 -40.60 51.59
CA PRO A 441 -37.07 -40.99 52.90
C PRO A 441 -36.18 -42.05 53.50
N GLN A 442 -35.78 -41.87 54.75
CA GLN A 442 -35.26 -42.96 55.59
C GLN A 442 -36.36 -43.99 55.71
N ALA A 443 -36.18 -45.16 55.14
CA ALA A 443 -36.95 -46.35 55.39
C ALA A 443 -36.41 -47.13 56.58
#